data_7b87609512b5128d27bc5679f44d6e00
#
_entry.id   7b87609512b5128d27bc5679f44d6e00
#
_cell.length_a   1.000
_cell.length_b   1.000
_cell.length_c   1.000
_cell.angle_alpha   90.00
_cell.angle_beta   90.00
_cell.angle_gamma   90.00
#
_symmetry.space_group_name_H-M   'P 1'
#
loop_
_entity.id
_entity.type
_entity.pdbx_description
1 polymer ?
#
loop_
_entity_poly.entity_id
_entity_poly.type
_entity_poly.pdbx_seq_one_letter_code
_entity_poly.pdbx_strand_id
1 'polypeptide(L)'
;MNKRVHVSPTQLAWLPFDTPTDGDVDFISGLKSIAGSGDPTLREGLAVHTYLCNASMNKRAAVNSDGDFLIVPQLGALDIQTEFGPMYVQPGEICVIQRGQRFRVKVEGPTRGYILEIWGSQFQLPELGPLGANGLANARDFLHPVAKYEIEQESWEIVYKLAGKFFVSKQEH
;
A
#
# COMPACT_ATOMS: atom_id res chain seq x y z
N MET A 1 16.78 27.00 2.22
CA MET A 1 15.76 26.71 1.18
C MET A 1 16.42 25.87 0.08
N ASN A 2 15.88 24.73 -0.26
CA ASN A 2 16.47 23.86 -1.28
C ASN A 2 16.30 24.50 -2.66
N LYS A 3 17.40 24.81 -3.34
CA LYS A 3 17.41 25.48 -4.66
C LYS A 3 16.71 24.68 -5.78
N ARG A 4 16.34 23.41 -5.50
CA ARG A 4 15.63 22.52 -6.44
C ARG A 4 14.10 22.60 -6.31
N VAL A 5 13.58 23.33 -5.33
CA VAL A 5 12.13 23.46 -5.14
C VAL A 5 11.70 24.79 -5.72
N HIS A 6 10.87 24.73 -6.75
CA HIS A 6 10.22 25.90 -7.31
C HIS A 6 8.84 26.06 -6.63
N VAL A 7 8.66 27.21 -5.97
CA VAL A 7 7.39 27.55 -5.36
C VAL A 7 6.59 28.42 -6.32
N SER A 8 5.44 27.96 -6.72
CA SER A 8 4.52 28.68 -7.62
C SER A 8 3.12 28.70 -7.01
N PRO A 9 2.41 29.82 -7.05
CA PRO A 9 1.01 29.89 -6.61
C PRO A 9 0.03 29.35 -7.67
N THR A 10 0.53 28.94 -8.83
CA THR A 10 -0.31 28.40 -9.89
C THR A 10 -0.77 26.98 -9.55
N GLN A 11 -1.96 26.63 -10.01
CA GLN A 11 -2.46 25.27 -9.89
C GLN A 11 -1.54 24.31 -10.67
N LEU A 12 -1.11 23.24 -9.99
CA LEU A 12 -0.28 22.21 -10.57
C LEU A 12 -1.13 20.98 -10.89
N ALA A 13 -0.87 20.39 -12.04
CA ALA A 13 -1.43 19.11 -12.45
C ALA A 13 -0.30 18.21 -12.95
N TRP A 14 -0.36 16.93 -12.61
CA TRP A 14 0.54 15.91 -13.11
C TRP A 14 -0.21 14.93 -13.99
N LEU A 15 0.41 14.56 -15.08
CA LEU A 15 -0.07 13.42 -15.87
C LEU A 15 0.21 12.13 -15.10
N PRO A 16 -0.60 11.08 -15.30
CA PRO A 16 -0.30 9.77 -14.74
C PRO A 16 1.10 9.30 -15.16
N PHE A 17 1.80 8.65 -14.24
CA PHE A 17 3.05 7.98 -14.58
C PHE A 17 2.77 6.78 -15.48
N ASP A 18 3.63 6.52 -16.45
CA ASP A 18 3.56 5.34 -17.30
C ASP A 18 3.89 4.09 -16.48
N THR A 19 3.18 3.01 -16.76
CA THR A 19 3.49 1.70 -16.20
C THR A 19 4.79 1.16 -16.80
N PRO A 20 5.61 0.40 -16.03
CA PRO A 20 6.83 -0.20 -16.56
C PRO A 20 6.53 -1.10 -17.77
N THR A 21 7.29 -0.90 -18.85
CA THR A 21 7.24 -1.75 -20.05
C THR A 21 8.38 -2.75 -20.10
N ASP A 22 9.49 -2.42 -19.42
CA ASP A 22 10.71 -3.20 -19.41
C ASP A 22 11.06 -3.69 -18.02
N GLY A 23 11.52 -4.93 -17.93
CA GLY A 23 11.91 -5.57 -16.67
C GLY A 23 10.73 -5.94 -15.78
N ASP A 24 11.01 -6.67 -14.72
CA ASP A 24 10.06 -7.10 -13.71
C ASP A 24 10.06 -6.10 -12.54
N VAL A 25 9.04 -5.27 -12.48
CA VAL A 25 8.85 -4.30 -11.40
C VAL A 25 7.67 -4.74 -10.55
N ASP A 26 7.95 -5.21 -9.34
CA ASP A 26 6.92 -5.60 -8.40
C ASP A 26 6.31 -4.38 -7.65
N PHE A 27 5.30 -4.65 -6.81
CA PHE A 27 4.56 -3.62 -6.08
C PHE A 27 5.46 -2.72 -5.23
N ILE A 28 6.43 -3.29 -4.50
CA ILE A 28 7.33 -2.51 -3.64
C ILE A 28 8.41 -1.79 -4.45
N SER A 29 8.95 -2.45 -5.47
CA SER A 29 9.96 -1.84 -6.36
C SER A 29 9.39 -0.69 -7.18
N GLY A 30 8.09 -0.75 -7.51
CA GLY A 30 7.36 0.28 -8.24
C GLY A 30 6.77 1.40 -7.36
N LEU A 31 7.03 1.38 -6.05
CA LEU A 31 6.52 2.39 -5.13
C LEU A 31 7.29 3.71 -5.26
N LYS A 32 6.58 4.81 -5.48
CA LYS A 32 7.14 6.17 -5.59
C LYS A 32 6.39 7.13 -4.67
N SER A 33 7.09 7.75 -3.73
CA SER A 33 6.51 8.83 -2.92
C SER A 33 6.39 10.11 -3.75
N ILE A 34 5.21 10.70 -3.78
CA ILE A 34 4.90 11.91 -4.56
C ILE A 34 4.65 13.13 -3.69
N ALA A 35 4.15 12.94 -2.48
CA ALA A 35 3.88 14.00 -1.52
C ALA A 35 3.95 13.46 -0.10
N GLY A 36 4.05 14.36 0.88
CA GLY A 36 3.99 14.01 2.28
C GLY A 36 4.17 15.22 3.18
N SER A 37 3.82 15.03 4.44
CA SER A 37 4.03 16.00 5.50
C SER A 37 4.28 15.26 6.81
N GLY A 38 5.22 15.70 7.61
CA GLY A 38 5.63 15.05 8.85
C GLY A 38 6.83 14.12 8.68
N ASP A 39 7.03 13.23 9.63
CA ASP A 39 8.19 12.32 9.68
C ASP A 39 7.77 10.96 10.29
N PRO A 40 7.99 9.83 9.59
CA PRO A 40 7.64 8.51 10.11
C PRO A 40 8.42 8.15 11.39
N THR A 41 9.61 8.69 11.59
CA THR A 41 10.40 8.42 12.81
C THR A 41 9.79 9.07 14.05
N LEU A 42 9.12 10.19 13.88
CA LEU A 42 8.36 10.89 14.92
C LEU A 42 6.94 10.34 15.06
N ARG A 43 6.54 9.42 14.18
CA ARG A 43 5.17 8.89 14.10
C ARG A 43 4.12 9.99 13.94
N GLU A 44 4.40 10.95 13.09
CA GLU A 44 3.52 12.09 12.84
C GLU A 44 3.43 12.38 11.35
N GLY A 45 2.21 12.57 10.85
CA GLY A 45 1.95 12.98 9.48
C GLY A 45 1.54 11.85 8.55
N LEU A 46 1.76 12.08 7.25
CA LEU A 46 1.31 11.19 6.17
C LEU A 46 2.23 11.28 4.95
N ALA A 47 2.15 10.27 4.09
CA ALA A 47 2.71 10.32 2.75
C ALA A 47 1.71 9.80 1.71
N VAL A 48 1.83 10.33 0.50
CA VAL A 48 1.11 9.84 -0.68
C VAL A 48 2.12 9.21 -1.63
N HIS A 49 1.84 7.99 -2.01
CA HIS A 49 2.67 7.24 -2.95
C HIS A 49 1.84 6.84 -4.17
N THR A 50 2.53 6.62 -5.28
CA THR A 50 2.02 5.84 -6.40
C THR A 50 2.74 4.50 -6.43
N TYR A 51 2.05 3.45 -6.86
CA TYR A 51 2.69 2.20 -7.26
C TYR A 51 2.45 1.94 -8.74
N LEU A 52 3.47 1.44 -9.41
CA LEU A 52 3.45 1.10 -10.83
C LEU A 52 4.21 -0.20 -10.97
N CYS A 53 3.50 -1.29 -11.20
CA CYS A 53 4.09 -2.62 -11.29
C CYS A 53 3.57 -3.39 -12.50
N ASN A 54 4.39 -4.30 -12.99
CA ASN A 54 4.06 -5.23 -14.07
C ASN A 54 4.38 -6.68 -13.73
N ALA A 55 4.91 -6.93 -12.54
CA ALA A 55 5.29 -8.25 -12.06
C ALA A 55 4.78 -8.50 -10.63
N SER A 56 4.51 -9.75 -10.33
CA SER A 56 4.14 -10.22 -8.99
C SER A 56 5.35 -10.30 -8.07
N MET A 57 5.11 -10.14 -6.77
CA MET A 57 6.12 -10.37 -5.73
C MET A 57 6.35 -11.88 -5.58
N ASN A 58 7.35 -12.42 -6.30
CA ASN A 58 7.71 -13.83 -6.25
C ASN A 58 8.71 -14.09 -5.12
N LYS A 59 8.39 -14.99 -4.17
CA LYS A 59 9.21 -15.28 -2.99
C LYS A 59 9.67 -14.02 -2.24
N ARG A 60 8.83 -13.01 -2.30
CA ARG A 60 9.06 -11.71 -1.72
C ARG A 60 7.79 -11.24 -1.02
N ALA A 61 7.95 -10.70 0.19
CA ALA A 61 6.88 -10.09 0.95
C ALA A 61 7.35 -8.75 1.51
N ALA A 62 6.42 -7.93 1.95
CA ALA A 62 6.70 -6.62 2.50
C ALA A 62 6.04 -6.43 3.86
N VAL A 63 6.64 -5.57 4.67
CA VAL A 63 6.10 -5.08 5.95
C VAL A 63 6.29 -3.59 6.01
N ASN A 64 5.22 -2.83 6.19
CA ASN A 64 5.33 -1.42 6.52
C ASN A 64 5.36 -1.25 8.05
N SER A 65 6.52 -0.87 8.59
CA SER A 65 6.70 -0.62 10.02
C SER A 65 6.46 0.85 10.41
N ASP A 66 6.31 1.74 9.44
CA ASP A 66 6.10 3.17 9.66
C ASP A 66 4.63 3.49 9.94
N GLY A 67 3.72 2.94 9.15
CA GLY A 67 2.31 3.28 9.23
C GLY A 67 1.39 2.32 8.48
N ASP A 68 0.11 2.68 8.43
CA ASP A 68 -0.90 1.96 7.67
C ASP A 68 -0.87 2.41 6.21
N PHE A 69 -1.08 1.47 5.29
CA PHE A 69 -1.33 1.74 3.88
C PHE A 69 -2.82 1.66 3.56
N LEU A 70 -3.39 2.73 3.02
CA LEU A 70 -4.67 2.69 2.32
C LEU A 70 -4.37 2.67 0.82
N ILE A 71 -4.65 1.55 0.18
CA ILE A 71 -4.30 1.25 -1.20
C ILE A 71 -5.53 1.43 -2.08
N VAL A 72 -5.38 2.18 -3.17
CA VAL A 72 -6.45 2.49 -4.13
C VAL A 72 -6.00 2.08 -5.53
N PRO A 73 -6.40 0.91 -6.03
CA PRO A 73 -6.14 0.50 -7.40
C PRO A 73 -6.87 1.40 -8.41
N GLN A 74 -6.16 1.81 -9.47
CA GLN A 74 -6.70 2.56 -10.58
C GLN A 74 -6.74 1.74 -11.87
N LEU A 75 -5.67 0.98 -12.14
CA LEU A 75 -5.52 0.11 -13.29
C LEU A 75 -5.03 -1.26 -12.81
N GLY A 76 -5.72 -2.31 -13.22
CA GLY A 76 -5.42 -3.68 -12.79
C GLY A 76 -5.84 -3.97 -11.35
N ALA A 77 -6.13 -5.22 -11.07
CA ALA A 77 -6.48 -5.72 -9.74
C ALA A 77 -5.23 -6.17 -8.98
N LEU A 78 -5.33 -6.20 -7.66
CA LEU A 78 -4.30 -6.72 -6.76
C LEU A 78 -4.82 -7.98 -6.06
N ASP A 79 -4.11 -9.09 -6.22
CA ASP A 79 -4.28 -10.29 -5.39
C ASP A 79 -3.27 -10.20 -4.24
N ILE A 80 -3.78 -9.85 -3.05
CA ILE A 80 -2.96 -9.56 -1.88
C ILE A 80 -3.08 -10.71 -0.89
N GLN A 81 -1.97 -11.40 -0.63
CA GLN A 81 -1.88 -12.37 0.46
C GLN A 81 -1.31 -11.67 1.70
N THR A 82 -2.06 -11.69 2.79
CA THR A 82 -1.64 -11.18 4.09
C THR A 82 -1.47 -12.32 5.11
N GLU A 83 -0.93 -12.01 6.30
CA GLU A 83 -0.88 -12.95 7.44
C GLU A 83 -2.28 -13.38 7.91
N PHE A 84 -3.31 -12.60 7.62
CA PHE A 84 -4.71 -12.90 8.00
C PHE A 84 -5.49 -13.58 6.89
N GLY A 85 -4.90 -13.75 5.71
CA GLY A 85 -5.50 -14.40 4.56
C GLY A 85 -5.47 -13.55 3.29
N PRO A 86 -6.04 -14.07 2.18
CA PRO A 86 -6.04 -13.40 0.90
C PRO A 86 -7.12 -12.32 0.80
N MET A 87 -6.82 -11.30 0.00
CA MET A 87 -7.77 -10.26 -0.42
C MET A 87 -7.59 -10.01 -1.92
N TYR A 88 -8.69 -9.89 -2.66
CA TYR A 88 -8.67 -9.50 -4.07
C TYR A 88 -9.29 -8.12 -4.19
N VAL A 89 -8.51 -7.14 -4.65
CA VAL A 89 -8.89 -5.72 -4.67
C VAL A 89 -8.90 -5.21 -6.10
N GLN A 90 -10.06 -4.78 -6.57
CA GLN A 90 -10.27 -4.30 -7.93
C GLN A 90 -10.23 -2.77 -8.01
N PRO A 91 -10.03 -2.19 -9.21
CA PRO A 91 -10.23 -0.76 -9.42
C PRO A 91 -11.63 -0.31 -8.96
N GLY A 92 -11.66 0.77 -8.17
CA GLY A 92 -12.88 1.27 -7.53
C GLY A 92 -13.10 0.78 -6.09
N GLU A 93 -12.30 -0.17 -5.64
CA GLU A 93 -12.25 -0.61 -4.25
C GLU A 93 -11.05 0.00 -3.51
N ILE A 94 -11.10 0.02 -2.20
CA ILE A 94 -9.99 0.45 -1.34
C ILE A 94 -9.63 -0.66 -0.35
N CYS A 95 -8.36 -0.78 -0.04
CA CYS A 95 -7.85 -1.78 0.88
C CYS A 95 -6.94 -1.11 1.91
N VAL A 96 -7.07 -1.51 3.17
CA VAL A 96 -6.16 -1.09 4.23
C VAL A 96 -5.29 -2.26 4.66
N ILE A 97 -3.97 -2.05 4.61
CA ILE A 97 -2.97 -2.92 5.22
C ILE A 97 -2.39 -2.20 6.41
N GLN A 98 -2.65 -2.72 7.59
CA GLN A 98 -2.23 -2.11 8.83
C GLN A 98 -0.72 -2.23 9.04
N ARG A 99 -0.18 -1.29 9.80
CA ARG A 99 1.22 -1.26 10.19
C ARG A 99 1.68 -2.59 10.80
N GLY A 100 2.83 -3.08 10.34
CA GLY A 100 3.45 -4.31 10.83
C GLY A 100 2.91 -5.59 10.19
N GLN A 101 1.83 -5.52 9.43
CA GLN A 101 1.26 -6.66 8.73
C GLN A 101 2.14 -7.05 7.54
N ARG A 102 2.50 -8.33 7.46
CA ARG A 102 3.22 -8.89 6.31
C ARG A 102 2.24 -9.17 5.18
N PHE A 103 2.64 -8.79 3.98
CA PHE A 103 1.84 -9.04 2.78
C PHE A 103 2.71 -9.26 1.54
N ARG A 104 2.15 -9.91 0.55
CA ARG A 104 2.67 -9.97 -0.83
C ARG A 104 1.56 -9.61 -1.81
N VAL A 105 1.95 -9.10 -2.97
CA VAL A 105 1.02 -8.71 -4.04
C VAL A 105 1.33 -9.49 -5.29
N LYS A 106 0.31 -10.12 -5.86
CA LYS A 106 0.34 -10.72 -7.19
C LYS A 106 -0.48 -9.85 -8.14
N VAL A 107 -0.04 -9.74 -9.38
CA VAL A 107 -0.70 -9.00 -10.46
C VAL A 107 -0.72 -9.83 -11.73
N GLU A 108 -1.76 -9.68 -12.54
CA GLU A 108 -1.89 -10.37 -13.83
C GLU A 108 -1.25 -9.61 -14.99
N GLY A 109 -0.87 -8.35 -14.77
CA GLY A 109 -0.26 -7.49 -15.78
C GLY A 109 0.03 -6.10 -15.25
N PRO A 110 0.25 -5.12 -16.14
CA PRO A 110 0.55 -3.75 -15.73
C PRO A 110 -0.54 -3.18 -14.83
N THR A 111 -0.15 -2.76 -13.65
CA THR A 111 -1.04 -2.33 -12.57
C THR A 111 -0.51 -1.04 -11.97
N ARG A 112 -1.40 -0.10 -11.70
CA ARG A 112 -1.06 1.13 -11.00
C ARG A 112 -2.19 1.59 -10.10
N GLY A 113 -1.82 2.39 -9.13
CA GLY A 113 -2.72 3.05 -8.21
C GLY A 113 -1.95 3.97 -7.28
N TYR A 114 -2.60 4.41 -6.24
CA TYR A 114 -1.95 5.23 -5.22
C TYR A 114 -2.21 4.69 -3.84
N ILE A 115 -1.39 5.13 -2.91
CA ILE A 115 -1.40 4.72 -1.53
C ILE A 115 -1.36 5.98 -0.68
N LEU A 116 -2.26 6.07 0.29
CA LEU A 116 -2.13 6.98 1.40
C LEU A 116 -1.52 6.22 2.58
N GLU A 117 -0.39 6.69 3.06
CA GLU A 117 0.25 6.19 4.27
C GLU A 117 0.04 7.19 5.41
N ILE A 118 -0.35 6.71 6.58
CA ILE A 118 -0.47 7.54 7.79
C ILE A 118 0.44 7.03 8.90
N TRP A 119 1.06 7.95 9.62
CA TRP A 119 1.98 7.66 10.72
C TRP A 119 1.41 8.11 12.05
N GLY A 120 1.61 7.31 13.10
CA GLY A 120 1.19 7.67 14.47
C GLY A 120 -0.27 7.44 14.82
N SER A 121 -1.12 7.26 13.82
CA SER A 121 -2.50 6.84 13.95
C SER A 121 -2.80 5.63 13.07
N GLN A 122 -4.03 5.16 13.07
CA GLN A 122 -4.48 4.06 12.23
C GLN A 122 -5.76 4.46 11.50
N PHE A 123 -6.02 3.84 10.34
CA PHE A 123 -7.30 3.96 9.69
C PHE A 123 -8.38 3.29 10.53
N GLN A 124 -9.51 3.95 10.65
CA GLN A 124 -10.67 3.46 11.38
C GLN A 124 -11.85 3.31 10.41
N LEU A 125 -12.67 2.29 10.64
CA LEU A 125 -13.92 2.17 9.91
C LEU A 125 -14.82 3.37 10.24
N PRO A 126 -15.57 3.89 9.25
CA PRO A 126 -16.53 4.96 9.49
C PRO A 126 -17.57 4.52 10.54
N GLU A 127 -17.90 5.43 11.44
CA GLU A 127 -18.99 5.21 12.39
C GLU A 127 -20.34 5.16 11.66
N LEU A 128 -21.32 4.50 12.28
CA LEU A 128 -22.71 4.45 11.77
C LEU A 128 -23.34 5.84 11.64
N GLY A 129 -22.79 6.84 12.35
CA GLY A 129 -23.31 8.20 12.39
C GLY A 129 -24.57 8.32 13.28
N PRO A 130 -25.17 9.52 13.35
CA PRO A 130 -26.28 9.81 14.27
C PRO A 130 -27.58 9.07 13.94
N LEU A 131 -27.70 8.54 12.72
CA LEU A 131 -28.90 7.80 12.27
C LEU A 131 -28.77 6.28 12.45
N GLY A 132 -27.71 5.81 13.11
CA GLY A 132 -27.49 4.38 13.37
C GLY A 132 -27.37 3.57 12.09
N ALA A 133 -28.19 2.53 11.90
CA ALA A 133 -28.14 1.64 10.73
C ALA A 133 -28.36 2.35 9.37
N ASN A 134 -28.89 3.55 9.39
CA ASN A 134 -29.05 4.41 8.19
C ASN A 134 -27.96 5.48 8.10
N GLY A 135 -26.88 5.34 8.88
CA GLY A 135 -25.76 6.27 8.93
C GLY A 135 -24.77 6.09 7.77
N LEU A 136 -23.52 6.46 8.03
CA LEU A 136 -22.47 6.53 7.00
C LEU A 136 -22.06 5.16 6.47
N ALA A 137 -21.98 4.15 7.32
CA ALA A 137 -21.56 2.80 6.96
C ALA A 137 -22.07 1.75 7.96
N ASN A 138 -22.08 0.50 7.51
CA ASN A 138 -22.33 -0.68 8.35
C ASN A 138 -21.12 -1.63 8.28
N ALA A 139 -20.91 -2.45 9.29
CA ALA A 139 -19.83 -3.45 9.30
C ALA A 139 -19.91 -4.41 8.10
N ARG A 140 -21.11 -4.72 7.60
CA ARG A 140 -21.34 -5.57 6.42
C ARG A 140 -20.84 -4.94 5.10
N ASP A 141 -20.59 -3.63 5.07
CA ASP A 141 -20.11 -2.91 3.90
C ASP A 141 -18.60 -3.06 3.73
N PHE A 142 -17.92 -3.70 4.70
CA PHE A 142 -16.49 -3.93 4.73
C PHE A 142 -16.18 -5.42 4.69
N LEU A 143 -15.28 -5.78 3.80
CA LEU A 143 -14.73 -7.13 3.73
C LEU A 143 -13.46 -7.22 4.59
N HIS A 144 -13.19 -8.41 5.07
CA HIS A 144 -11.95 -8.73 5.78
C HIS A 144 -11.41 -10.07 5.27
N PRO A 145 -10.08 -10.30 5.34
CA PRO A 145 -9.51 -11.57 4.94
C PRO A 145 -10.01 -12.72 5.80
N VAL A 146 -10.17 -13.88 5.18
CA VAL A 146 -10.47 -15.14 5.86
C VAL A 146 -9.17 -15.93 5.96
N ALA A 147 -8.85 -16.43 7.15
CA ALA A 147 -7.61 -17.13 7.44
C ALA A 147 -7.36 -18.26 6.44
N LYS A 148 -6.25 -18.19 5.75
CA LYS A 148 -5.74 -19.18 4.83
C LYS A 148 -4.22 -19.14 4.86
N TYR A 149 -3.59 -20.30 4.92
CA TYR A 149 -2.14 -20.43 4.89
C TYR A 149 -1.70 -21.32 3.72
N GLU A 150 -0.47 -21.11 3.31
CA GLU A 150 0.25 -21.95 2.34
C GLU A 150 1.48 -22.49 3.04
N ILE A 151 1.85 -23.74 2.77
CA ILE A 151 3.07 -24.35 3.30
C ILE A 151 4.08 -24.37 2.15
N GLU A 152 5.03 -23.46 2.21
CA GLU A 152 6.15 -23.40 1.28
C GLU A 152 7.45 -23.34 2.08
N GLN A 153 8.28 -24.41 1.96
CA GLN A 153 9.61 -24.41 2.59
C GLN A 153 10.63 -23.85 1.60
N GLU A 154 10.75 -22.54 1.55
CA GLU A 154 11.62 -21.85 0.63
C GLU A 154 12.25 -20.60 1.28
N SER A 155 13.30 -20.08 0.65
CA SER A 155 13.91 -18.82 1.08
C SER A 155 13.09 -17.64 0.55
N TRP A 156 12.64 -16.80 1.46
CA TRP A 156 11.85 -15.60 1.17
C TRP A 156 12.66 -14.33 1.43
N GLU A 157 12.48 -13.34 0.58
CA GLU A 157 12.95 -11.98 0.80
C GLU A 157 11.85 -11.16 1.46
N ILE A 158 12.11 -10.66 2.66
CA ILE A 158 11.17 -9.78 3.36
C ILE A 158 11.71 -8.36 3.30
N VAL A 159 10.93 -7.47 2.73
CA VAL A 159 11.24 -6.04 2.59
C VAL A 159 10.54 -5.27 3.70
N TYR A 160 11.31 -4.70 4.61
CA TYR A 160 10.80 -3.86 5.69
C TYR A 160 10.92 -2.40 5.30
N LYS A 161 9.80 -1.67 5.34
CA LYS A 161 9.81 -0.22 5.28
C LYS A 161 9.88 0.32 6.70
N LEU A 162 10.97 1.01 7.05
CA LEU A 162 11.21 1.58 8.37
C LEU A 162 11.92 2.92 8.24
N ALA A 163 11.43 3.93 8.94
CA ALA A 163 11.96 5.30 8.90
C ALA A 163 12.05 5.86 7.45
N GLY A 164 11.04 5.56 6.63
CA GLY A 164 10.98 5.95 5.22
C GLY A 164 11.98 5.25 4.31
N LYS A 165 12.69 4.21 4.79
CA LYS A 165 13.69 3.45 4.03
C LYS A 165 13.30 1.99 3.92
N PHE A 166 13.83 1.32 2.89
CA PHE A 166 13.63 -0.11 2.69
C PHE A 166 14.86 -0.91 3.15
N PHE A 167 14.60 -1.96 3.90
CA PHE A 167 15.57 -2.93 4.39
C PHE A 167 15.13 -4.32 3.95
N VAL A 168 16.07 -5.14 3.56
CA VAL A 168 15.80 -6.50 3.06
C VAL A 168 16.41 -7.52 4.02
N SER A 169 15.62 -8.53 4.37
CA SER A 169 16.05 -9.69 5.14
C SER A 169 15.64 -10.96 4.41
N LYS A 170 16.52 -11.95 4.40
CA LYS A 170 16.19 -13.29 3.90
C LYS A 170 15.75 -14.15 5.07
N GLN A 171 14.64 -14.85 4.89
CA GLN A 171 14.06 -15.78 5.86
C GLN A 171 13.76 -17.10 5.17
N GLU A 172 14.10 -18.17 5.84
CA GLU A 172 13.73 -19.54 5.44
C GLU A 172 12.45 -19.91 6.19
N HIS A 173 11.45 -20.39 5.45
CA HIS A 173 10.18 -20.85 6.00
C HIS A 173 9.85 -22.21 5.45
#